data_1107d91aa18ceac202be1d5a38e492ef
#
_entry.id   1107d91aa18ceac202be1d5a38e492ef
#
_cell.length_a   1.000
_cell.length_b   1.000
_cell.length_c   1.000
_cell.angle_alpha   90.00
_cell.angle_beta   90.00
_cell.angle_gamma   90.00
#
_symmetry.space_group_name_H-M   'P 1'
#
loop_
_entity.id
_entity.type
_entity.pdbx_description
1 polymer ?
#
loop_
_entity_poly.entity_id
_entity_poly.type
_entity_poly.pdbx_seq_one_letter_code
_entity_poly.pdbx_strand_id
1 'polypeptide(L)' 'MVDMVNSPKHYTEGGIETIDFIEAKLTGYGFRAYLRGNIIKYLSRAGSKGNRLEDLKKAQWYLNKLIEKEEGK' A
#
# COMPACT_ATOMS: atom_id res chain seq x y z
N MET A 1 18.62 -3.37 -0.57
CA MET A 1 17.43 -3.83 -1.31
C MET A 1 16.42 -2.70 -1.43
N VAL A 2 15.86 -2.54 -2.60
CA VAL A 2 14.82 -1.53 -2.80
C VAL A 2 13.57 -1.95 -2.06
N ASP A 3 12.99 -1.02 -1.31
CA ASP A 3 11.71 -1.26 -0.65
C ASP A 3 10.60 -1.04 -1.66
N MET A 4 10.13 -2.13 -2.25
CA MET A 4 9.12 -2.08 -3.30
C MET A 4 7.74 -1.72 -2.80
N VAL A 5 7.57 -1.66 -1.49
CA VAL A 5 6.27 -1.31 -0.91
C VAL A 5 6.23 0.17 -0.55
N ASN A 6 7.26 0.65 0.15
CA ASN A 6 7.27 2.03 0.63
C ASN A 6 7.72 3.03 -0.43
N SER A 7 8.75 2.69 -1.17
CA SER A 7 9.36 3.63 -2.13
C SER A 7 9.89 2.91 -3.35
N PRO A 8 9.00 2.34 -4.18
CA PRO A 8 9.47 1.71 -5.41
C PRO A 8 10.17 2.75 -6.28
N LYS A 9 11.38 2.43 -6.70
CA LYS A 9 12.23 3.36 -7.43
C LYS A 9 11.53 4.02 -8.61
N HIS A 10 10.83 3.24 -9.40
CA HIS A 10 10.21 3.76 -10.63
C HIS A 10 8.94 4.57 -10.38
N TYR A 11 8.48 4.67 -9.12
CA TYR A 11 7.30 5.44 -8.78
C TYR A 11 7.62 6.78 -8.12
N THR A 12 8.90 7.12 -8.01
CA THR A 12 9.29 8.39 -7.41
C THR A 12 9.69 9.43 -8.44
N GLU A 13 9.41 9.17 -9.70
CA GLU A 13 9.69 10.09 -10.77
C GLU A 13 8.96 11.41 -10.53
N GLY A 14 9.66 12.53 -10.74
CA GLY A 14 9.07 13.82 -10.51
C GLY A 14 9.01 14.24 -9.05
N GLY A 15 9.61 13.43 -8.15
CA GLY A 15 9.68 13.77 -6.74
C GLY A 15 8.42 13.48 -5.95
N ILE A 16 7.48 12.73 -6.53
CA ILE A 16 6.22 12.40 -5.87
C ILE A 16 6.07 10.88 -5.81
N GLU A 17 5.86 10.36 -4.60
CA GLU A 17 5.57 8.95 -4.43
C GLU A 17 4.22 8.63 -5.06
N THR A 18 4.13 7.46 -5.71
CA THR A 18 2.87 7.06 -6.33
C THR A 18 1.72 7.01 -5.33
N ILE A 19 1.99 6.52 -4.12
CA ILE A 19 0.95 6.42 -3.10
C ILE A 19 0.39 7.79 -2.73
N ASP A 20 1.24 8.83 -2.69
CA ASP A 20 0.79 10.18 -2.38
C ASP A 20 -0.07 10.73 -3.50
N PHE A 21 0.31 10.44 -4.75
CA PHE A 21 -0.47 10.85 -5.90
C PHE A 21 -1.85 10.19 -5.89
N ILE A 22 -1.89 8.89 -5.58
CA ILE A 22 -3.15 8.14 -5.50
C ILE A 22 -4.04 8.73 -4.41
N GLU A 23 -3.45 9.04 -3.26
CA GLU A 23 -4.21 9.65 -2.17
C GLU A 23 -4.82 10.98 -2.58
N ALA A 24 -4.05 11.81 -3.28
CA ALA A 24 -4.53 13.11 -3.73
C ALA A 24 -5.70 12.98 -4.70
N LYS A 25 -5.68 11.94 -5.54
CA LYS A 25 -6.73 11.74 -6.54
C LYS A 25 -7.96 11.07 -5.98
N LEU A 26 -7.79 10.10 -5.10
CA LEU A 26 -8.93 9.33 -4.58
C LEU A 26 -9.58 9.99 -3.37
N THR A 27 -8.78 10.66 -2.54
CA THR A 27 -9.22 11.31 -1.31
C THR A 27 -10.00 10.38 -0.38
N GLY A 28 -10.43 10.87 0.73
CA GLY A 28 -11.31 10.26 1.72
C GLY A 28 -11.60 8.76 1.57
N TYR A 29 -12.85 8.46 1.28
CA TYR A 29 -13.31 7.08 1.19
C TYR A 29 -12.63 6.30 0.06
N GLY A 30 -12.37 6.96 -1.06
CA GLY A 30 -11.73 6.29 -2.20
C GLY A 30 -10.36 5.77 -1.84
N PHE A 31 -9.58 6.58 -1.16
CA PHE A 31 -8.23 6.15 -0.79
C PHE A 31 -8.27 5.02 0.25
N ARG A 32 -9.16 5.12 1.23
CA ARG A 32 -9.29 4.04 2.22
C ARG A 32 -9.74 2.74 1.59
N ALA A 33 -10.65 2.80 0.62
CA ALA A 33 -11.08 1.61 -0.11
C ALA A 33 -9.92 1.01 -0.91
N TYR A 34 -9.11 1.86 -1.53
CA TYR A 34 -7.92 1.43 -2.25
C TYR A 34 -6.96 0.68 -1.32
N LEU A 35 -6.72 1.22 -0.12
CA LEU A 35 -5.84 0.58 0.85
C LEU A 35 -6.40 -0.79 1.27
N ARG A 36 -7.70 -0.87 1.55
CA ARG A 36 -8.32 -2.15 1.91
C ARG A 36 -8.19 -3.17 0.80
N GLY A 37 -8.38 -2.75 -0.44
CA GLY A 37 -8.23 -3.64 -1.57
C GLY A 37 -6.83 -4.23 -1.66
N ASN A 38 -5.82 -3.41 -1.42
CA ASN A 38 -4.44 -3.89 -1.43
C ASN A 38 -4.17 -4.85 -0.28
N ILE A 39 -4.70 -4.58 0.90
CA ILE A 39 -4.56 -5.49 2.03
C ILE A 39 -5.12 -6.86 1.68
N ILE A 40 -6.34 -6.89 1.16
CA ILE A 40 -7.00 -8.15 0.78
C ILE A 40 -6.20 -8.88 -0.28
N LYS A 41 -5.72 -8.14 -1.28
CA LYS A 41 -4.93 -8.73 -2.37
C LYS A 41 -3.70 -9.43 -1.83
N TYR A 42 -2.93 -8.78 -0.98
CA TYR A 42 -1.69 -9.36 -0.49
C TYR A 42 -1.93 -10.49 0.49
N LEU A 43 -2.98 -10.41 1.30
CA LEU A 43 -3.32 -11.53 2.18
C LEU A 43 -3.72 -12.76 1.37
N SER A 44 -4.48 -12.57 0.29
CA SER A 44 -4.86 -13.67 -0.59
C SER A 44 -3.64 -14.31 -1.25
N ARG A 45 -2.73 -13.50 -1.74
CA ARG A 45 -1.53 -14.00 -2.41
C ARG A 45 -0.63 -14.77 -1.44
N ALA A 46 -0.55 -14.30 -0.21
CA ALA A 46 0.30 -14.95 0.78
C ALA A 46 -0.12 -16.40 1.05
N GLY A 47 -1.38 -16.72 0.83
CA GLY A 47 -1.90 -18.06 1.07
C GLY A 47 -1.74 -19.01 -0.10
N SER A 48 -1.41 -18.53 -1.29
CA SER A 48 -1.43 -19.38 -2.48
C SER A 48 -0.04 -19.76 -2.98
N LYS A 49 0.84 -18.81 -3.22
CA LYS A 49 2.18 -19.11 -3.72
C LYS A 49 3.04 -17.86 -3.67
N GLY A 50 4.31 -18.04 -4.02
CA GLY A 50 5.25 -16.95 -4.05
C GLY A 50 5.87 -16.72 -2.69
N ASN A 51 6.24 -15.50 -2.41
CA ASN A 51 6.91 -15.15 -1.17
C ASN A 51 5.87 -14.76 -0.12
N ARG A 52 5.51 -15.74 0.71
CA ARG A 52 4.47 -15.55 1.73
C ARG A 52 4.80 -14.39 2.68
N LEU A 53 6.01 -14.40 3.21
CA LEU A 53 6.40 -13.37 4.17
C LEU A 53 6.40 -11.99 3.54
N GLU A 54 6.89 -11.88 2.32
CA GLU A 54 6.91 -10.60 1.61
C GLU A 54 5.49 -10.07 1.42
N ASP A 55 4.57 -10.94 1.00
CA ASP A 55 3.18 -10.52 0.80
C ASP A 55 2.52 -10.10 2.11
N LEU A 56 2.82 -10.81 3.21
CA LEU A 56 2.29 -10.42 4.52
C LEU A 56 2.82 -9.05 4.94
N LYS A 57 4.08 -8.77 4.67
CA LYS A 57 4.66 -7.46 4.98
C LYS A 57 4.05 -6.36 4.15
N LYS A 58 3.72 -6.65 2.89
CA LYS A 58 3.04 -5.68 2.03
C LYS A 58 1.65 -5.38 2.59
N ALA A 59 0.92 -6.44 2.98
CA ALA A 59 -0.39 -6.25 3.59
C ALA A 59 -0.28 -5.40 4.86
N GLN A 60 0.74 -5.66 5.67
CA GLN A 60 0.96 -4.90 6.89
C GLN A 60 1.21 -3.42 6.59
N TRP A 61 2.01 -3.13 5.55
CA TRP A 61 2.30 -1.74 5.20
C TRP A 61 1.01 -0.99 4.86
N TYR A 62 0.16 -1.62 4.02
CA TYR A 62 -1.10 -0.98 3.65
C TYR A 62 -2.05 -0.86 4.83
N LEU A 63 -2.04 -1.85 5.73
CA LEU A 63 -2.88 -1.79 6.93
C LEU A 63 -2.43 -0.65 7.84
N ASN A 64 -1.13 -0.50 8.04
CA ASN A 64 -0.61 0.60 8.86
C ASN A 64 -1.01 1.95 8.26
N LYS A 65 -0.95 2.07 6.93
CA LYS A 65 -1.36 3.30 6.26
C LYS A 65 -2.85 3.57 6.49
N LEU A 66 -3.66 2.53 6.41
CA LEU A 66 -5.10 2.66 6.64
C LEU A 66 -5.38 3.11 8.07
N ILE A 67 -4.66 2.53 9.04
CA ILE A 67 -4.81 2.92 10.42
C ILE A 67 -4.47 4.40 10.61
N GLU A 68 -3.40 4.88 9.98
CA GLU A 68 -3.04 6.29 10.02
C GLU A 68 -4.19 7.17 9.54
N LYS A 69 -4.83 6.76 8.44
CA LYS A 69 -5.93 7.56 7.89
C LYS A 69 -7.14 7.56 8.81
N GLU A 70 -7.42 6.43 9.46
CA GLU A 70 -8.51 6.37 10.43
C GLU A 70 -8.22 7.21 11.66
N GLU A 71 -6.95 7.39 11.99
CA GLU A 71 -6.53 8.24 13.10
C GLU A 71 -6.50 9.73 12.74
N GLY A 72 -6.74 10.06 11.48
CA GLY A 72 -6.73 11.43 11.04
C GLY A 72 -5.34 11.97 10.70
N LYS A 73 -4.41 11.10 10.42
CA LYS A 73 -3.03 11.52 10.14
C LYS A 73 -2.70 11.62 8.66
#